data_f55230bfdee482eb49fec233214695b7
#
_entry.id   f55230bfdee482eb49fec233214695b7
#
_cell.length_a   1.000
_cell.length_b   1.000
_cell.length_c   1.000
_cell.angle_alpha   90.00
_cell.angle_beta   90.00
_cell.angle_gamma   90.00
#
_symmetry.space_group_name_H-M   'P 1'
#
loop_
_entity.id
_entity.type
_entity.pdbx_description
1 polymer ?
#
loop_
_entity_poly.entity_id
_entity_poly.type
_entity_poly.pdbx_seq_one_letter_code
_entity_poly.pdbx_strand_id
1 'polypeptide(L)'
;AAVRRIKMHGAAMKVNCALSELPDWRALPGGPGPQHRGSAYLCPSIEYAEAAFLDAQGGYPSREPWMEVVTQSVLDPSVAPPGKHTMSIYVQYSPYHLSSGSWDDLKESYADRVIETLARYAPNVPGAILAQQVLTPLDLERRFGLTEGHQSHGEMGPDQFFSFRPVPGWSNYRMPLKGLYLCGAGTHPGGGVMGAPGYNGARTALESAGARRPAALGFASEAAETMGGLTESTGLAP
;
A
#
# COMPACT_ATOMS: atom_id res chain seq x y z
N ALA A 1 -23.71 -2.57 -16.05
CA ALA A 1 -22.85 -3.47 -16.84
C ALA A 1 -21.35 -3.11 -16.72
N ALA A 2 -20.95 -1.83 -16.87
CA ALA A 2 -19.53 -1.41 -16.85
C ALA A 2 -18.83 -1.73 -15.52
N VAL A 3 -19.43 -1.39 -14.38
CA VAL A 3 -18.87 -1.63 -13.04
C VAL A 3 -18.57 -3.12 -12.78
N ARG A 4 -19.40 -4.04 -13.30
CA ARG A 4 -19.16 -5.48 -13.16
C ARG A 4 -17.98 -6.02 -13.98
N ARG A 5 -17.38 -5.19 -14.83
CA ARG A 5 -16.21 -5.53 -15.65
C ARG A 5 -14.91 -4.94 -15.11
N ILE A 6 -14.96 -4.26 -13.97
CA ILE A 6 -13.76 -3.78 -13.31
C ILE A 6 -12.94 -5.00 -12.90
N LYS A 7 -11.70 -5.04 -13.37
CA LYS A 7 -10.72 -6.08 -13.03
C LYS A 7 -10.19 -5.81 -11.63
N MET A 8 -9.99 -6.87 -10.85
CA MET A 8 -9.53 -6.81 -9.46
C MET A 8 -8.20 -7.57 -9.24
N HIS A 9 -7.39 -7.76 -10.30
CA HIS A 9 -6.09 -8.40 -10.16
C HIS A 9 -5.12 -7.53 -9.34
N GLY A 10 -4.14 -8.17 -8.71
CA GLY A 10 -3.10 -7.47 -7.97
C GLY A 10 -3.42 -7.21 -6.50
N ALA A 11 -4.31 -8.00 -5.91
CA ALA A 11 -4.55 -7.96 -4.47
C ALA A 11 -3.27 -8.30 -3.69
N ALA A 12 -3.19 -7.82 -2.46
CA ALA A 12 -2.06 -8.00 -1.57
C ALA A 12 -2.51 -8.56 -0.23
N MET A 13 -1.61 -9.26 0.44
CA MET A 13 -1.78 -9.63 1.83
C MET A 13 -1.10 -8.59 2.73
N LYS A 14 -1.64 -8.38 3.91
CA LYS A 14 -1.07 -7.50 4.93
C LYS A 14 -0.70 -8.32 6.15
N VAL A 15 0.55 -8.18 6.62
CA VAL A 15 0.99 -8.73 7.90
C VAL A 15 1.40 -7.57 8.80
N ASN A 16 0.76 -7.44 9.96
CA ASN A 16 1.11 -6.47 10.98
C ASN A 16 1.72 -7.22 12.17
N CYS A 17 2.88 -6.78 12.62
CA CYS A 17 3.61 -7.40 13.73
C CYS A 17 3.83 -6.42 14.88
N ALA A 18 3.65 -6.91 16.10
CA ALA A 18 4.22 -6.29 17.30
C ALA A 18 5.59 -6.91 17.54
N LEU A 19 6.61 -6.08 17.74
CA LEU A 19 8.00 -6.51 17.87
C LEU A 19 8.59 -6.13 19.22
N SER A 20 9.48 -6.99 19.75
CA SER A 20 10.30 -6.70 20.92
C SER A 20 11.47 -5.77 20.62
N GLU A 21 11.96 -5.78 19.36
CA GLU A 21 13.08 -4.98 18.87
C GLU A 21 12.89 -4.66 17.37
N LEU A 22 13.66 -3.73 16.84
CA LEU A 22 13.65 -3.38 15.42
C LEU A 22 14.29 -4.47 14.56
N PRO A 23 13.90 -4.59 13.26
CA PRO A 23 14.59 -5.46 12.32
C PRO A 23 16.07 -5.08 12.18
N ASP A 24 16.98 -6.03 12.37
CA ASP A 24 18.41 -5.82 12.13
C ASP A 24 18.74 -6.15 10.66
N TRP A 25 18.72 -5.12 9.84
CA TRP A 25 18.90 -5.24 8.40
C TRP A 25 20.35 -5.58 8.04
N ARG A 26 20.58 -6.73 7.38
CA ARG A 26 21.91 -7.12 6.91
C ARG A 26 22.59 -6.09 6.01
N ALA A 27 21.81 -5.35 5.22
CA ALA A 27 22.33 -4.31 4.33
C ALA A 27 22.83 -3.07 5.08
N LEU A 28 22.28 -2.77 6.24
CA LEU A 28 22.69 -1.69 7.10
C LEU A 28 22.42 -2.10 8.57
N PRO A 29 23.33 -2.89 9.18
CA PRO A 29 23.14 -3.39 10.54
C PRO A 29 23.20 -2.28 11.60
N GLY A 30 22.62 -2.59 12.77
CA GLY A 30 22.69 -1.74 13.95
C GLY A 30 21.34 -1.11 14.31
N GLY A 31 21.36 -0.37 15.44
CA GLY A 31 20.18 0.19 16.09
C GLY A 31 19.40 1.20 15.24
N PRO A 32 18.47 1.95 15.87
CA PRO A 32 17.60 2.86 15.13
C PRO A 32 18.36 3.81 14.22
N GLY A 33 18.10 3.74 12.92
CA GLY A 33 18.81 4.50 11.90
C GLY A 33 17.93 4.83 10.69
N PRO A 34 18.50 5.40 9.62
CA PRO A 34 17.76 5.78 8.43
C PRO A 34 17.02 4.60 7.77
N GLN A 35 17.58 3.38 7.87
CA GLN A 35 16.98 2.14 7.36
C GLN A 35 15.62 1.78 7.98
N HIS A 36 15.27 2.38 9.13
CA HIS A 36 14.00 2.15 9.81
C HIS A 36 12.98 3.28 9.62
N ARG A 37 13.39 4.40 8.99
CA ARG A 37 12.55 5.61 8.88
C ARG A 37 11.73 5.69 7.62
N GLY A 38 11.88 4.74 6.71
CA GLY A 38 11.16 4.65 5.45
C GLY A 38 10.61 3.27 5.19
N SER A 39 10.26 3.03 3.93
CA SER A 39 9.89 1.70 3.44
C SER A 39 11.13 0.93 3.01
N ALA A 40 11.29 -0.28 3.53
CA ALA A 40 12.25 -1.24 3.01
C ALA A 40 11.55 -2.13 1.98
N TYR A 41 12.07 -2.14 0.75
CA TYR A 41 11.54 -2.98 -0.33
C TYR A 41 12.40 -4.23 -0.51
N LEU A 42 11.78 -5.40 -0.40
CA LEU A 42 12.40 -6.69 -0.64
C LEU A 42 12.03 -7.17 -2.05
N CYS A 43 12.75 -6.66 -3.02
CA CYS A 43 12.60 -6.96 -4.45
C CYS A 43 13.98 -6.84 -5.12
N PRO A 44 14.80 -7.90 -5.08
CA PRO A 44 16.21 -7.82 -5.50
C PRO A 44 16.40 -7.61 -7.00
N SER A 45 15.40 -7.93 -7.85
CA SER A 45 15.48 -7.71 -9.29
C SER A 45 14.08 -7.57 -9.92
N ILE A 46 14.05 -7.15 -11.19
CA ILE A 46 12.80 -7.09 -11.99
C ILE A 46 12.25 -8.50 -12.20
N GLU A 47 13.11 -9.48 -12.45
CA GLU A 47 12.72 -10.88 -12.65
C GLU A 47 12.06 -11.47 -11.40
N TYR A 48 12.49 -11.03 -10.22
CA TYR A 48 11.87 -11.42 -8.95
C TYR A 48 10.43 -10.89 -8.85
N ALA A 49 10.22 -9.62 -9.19
CA ALA A 49 8.89 -9.02 -9.22
C ALA A 49 7.98 -9.67 -10.26
N GLU A 50 8.53 -9.96 -11.44
CA GLU A 50 7.82 -10.64 -12.54
C GLU A 50 7.42 -12.07 -12.14
N ALA A 51 8.32 -12.84 -11.52
CA ALA A 51 8.00 -14.19 -11.05
C ALA A 51 6.88 -14.17 -9.99
N ALA A 52 6.91 -13.22 -9.07
CA ALA A 52 5.86 -13.04 -8.07
C ALA A 52 4.50 -12.70 -8.73
N PHE A 53 4.51 -11.88 -9.76
CA PHE A 53 3.30 -11.51 -10.52
C PHE A 53 2.76 -12.69 -11.32
N LEU A 54 3.61 -13.46 -11.99
CA LEU A 54 3.22 -14.65 -12.76
C LEU A 54 2.63 -15.75 -11.87
N ASP A 55 3.18 -15.98 -10.67
CA ASP A 55 2.57 -16.88 -9.68
C ASP A 55 1.12 -16.45 -9.39
N ALA A 56 0.90 -15.16 -9.14
CA ALA A 56 -0.44 -14.65 -8.84
C ALA A 56 -1.40 -14.72 -10.03
N GLN A 57 -0.92 -14.51 -11.25
CA GLN A 57 -1.72 -14.73 -12.46
C GLN A 57 -2.17 -16.19 -12.60
N GLY A 58 -1.32 -17.13 -12.16
CA GLY A 58 -1.65 -18.55 -12.09
C GLY A 58 -2.60 -18.91 -10.93
N GLY A 59 -3.00 -17.96 -10.09
CA GLY A 59 -3.84 -18.18 -8.91
C GLY A 59 -3.06 -18.76 -7.72
N TYR A 60 -1.75 -18.55 -7.67
CA TYR A 60 -0.90 -18.99 -6.56
C TYR A 60 -0.38 -17.78 -5.78
N PRO A 61 -0.38 -17.81 -4.43
CA PRO A 61 0.40 -16.86 -3.66
C PRO A 61 1.88 -16.95 -4.05
N SER A 62 2.54 -15.80 -4.20
CA SER A 62 3.92 -15.77 -4.70
C SER A 62 4.85 -16.65 -3.88
N ARG A 63 5.61 -17.50 -4.52
CA ARG A 63 6.58 -18.40 -3.87
C ARG A 63 7.72 -17.62 -3.23
N GLU A 64 8.14 -16.56 -3.89
CA GLU A 64 9.10 -15.58 -3.39
C GLU A 64 8.38 -14.22 -3.33
N PRO A 65 7.72 -13.87 -2.22
CA PRO A 65 6.89 -12.69 -2.15
C PRO A 65 7.70 -11.40 -2.21
N TRP A 66 7.30 -10.49 -3.08
CA TRP A 66 7.73 -9.11 -3.07
C TRP A 66 7.09 -8.38 -1.89
N MET A 67 7.87 -7.64 -1.11
CA MET A 67 7.39 -7.03 0.13
C MET A 67 7.83 -5.59 0.27
N GLU A 68 6.92 -4.78 0.86
CA GLU A 68 7.22 -3.48 1.44
C GLU A 68 7.08 -3.59 2.96
N VAL A 69 8.12 -3.22 3.68
CA VAL A 69 8.19 -3.30 5.14
C VAL A 69 8.36 -1.92 5.73
N VAL A 70 7.49 -1.55 6.67
CA VAL A 70 7.53 -0.25 7.36
C VAL A 70 7.49 -0.46 8.87
N THR A 71 8.33 0.25 9.62
CA THR A 71 8.35 0.27 11.08
C THR A 71 7.85 1.61 11.61
N GLN A 72 6.53 1.77 11.69
CA GLN A 72 5.86 3.04 11.98
C GLN A 72 6.29 3.65 13.31
N SER A 73 6.52 2.81 14.33
CA SER A 73 6.91 3.24 15.69
C SER A 73 8.23 3.98 15.77
N VAL A 74 9.07 3.96 14.73
CA VAL A 74 10.32 4.73 14.67
C VAL A 74 10.06 6.21 14.44
N LEU A 75 9.01 6.55 13.68
CA LEU A 75 8.61 7.92 13.39
C LEU A 75 7.52 8.41 14.36
N ASP A 76 6.63 7.50 14.75
CA ASP A 76 5.56 7.78 15.70
C ASP A 76 5.63 6.79 16.87
N PRO A 77 6.32 7.15 17.96
CA PRO A 77 6.45 6.27 19.13
C PRO A 77 5.13 6.05 19.87
N SER A 78 4.07 6.80 19.56
CA SER A 78 2.75 6.62 20.19
C SER A 78 2.04 5.33 19.79
N VAL A 79 2.45 4.69 18.67
CA VAL A 79 1.81 3.46 18.15
C VAL A 79 2.35 2.16 18.76
N ALA A 80 3.28 2.26 19.73
CA ALA A 80 3.81 1.10 20.45
C ALA A 80 4.15 1.47 21.91
N PRO A 81 4.11 0.51 22.84
CA PRO A 81 4.64 0.73 24.19
C PRO A 81 6.15 1.06 24.18
N PRO A 82 6.67 1.74 25.20
CA PRO A 82 8.11 2.02 25.30
C PRO A 82 8.98 0.77 25.13
N GLY A 83 9.99 0.85 24.27
CA GLY A 83 10.90 -0.27 23.97
C GLY A 83 10.28 -1.39 23.13
N LYS A 84 9.08 -1.18 22.57
CA LYS A 84 8.43 -2.09 21.62
C LYS A 84 8.21 -1.36 20.28
N HIS A 85 7.96 -2.15 19.24
CA HIS A 85 7.83 -1.62 17.89
C HIS A 85 6.64 -2.23 17.17
N THR A 86 6.17 -1.52 16.14
CA THR A 86 5.21 -2.02 15.18
C THR A 86 5.88 -2.16 13.82
N MET A 87 5.61 -3.25 13.14
CA MET A 87 6.05 -3.49 11.77
C MET A 87 4.85 -3.86 10.91
N SER A 88 4.78 -3.31 9.75
CA SER A 88 3.75 -3.54 8.76
C SER A 88 4.38 -4.05 7.48
N ILE A 89 3.94 -5.21 7.01
CA ILE A 89 4.41 -5.83 5.78
C ILE A 89 3.27 -5.83 4.77
N TYR A 90 3.51 -5.23 3.61
CA TYR A 90 2.63 -5.31 2.45
C TYR A 90 3.22 -6.34 1.49
N VAL A 91 2.46 -7.40 1.21
CA VAL A 91 2.95 -8.60 0.53
C VAL A 91 2.32 -8.74 -0.84
N GLN A 92 3.11 -8.73 -1.87
CA GLN A 92 2.70 -8.92 -3.26
C GLN A 92 3.40 -10.12 -3.91
N TYR A 93 2.69 -10.93 -4.67
CA TYR A 93 1.27 -10.81 -4.95
C TYR A 93 0.50 -11.90 -4.26
N SER A 94 -0.72 -11.58 -3.83
CA SER A 94 -1.61 -12.50 -3.11
C SER A 94 -2.96 -12.49 -3.84
N PRO A 95 -3.19 -13.42 -4.80
CA PRO A 95 -4.41 -13.39 -5.61
C PRO A 95 -5.64 -13.69 -4.75
N TYR A 96 -6.75 -13.00 -5.01
CA TYR A 96 -8.02 -13.30 -4.32
C TYR A 96 -8.53 -14.69 -4.68
N HIS A 97 -8.56 -15.00 -5.97
CA HIS A 97 -8.96 -16.31 -6.49
C HIS A 97 -7.76 -17.24 -6.56
N LEU A 98 -7.78 -18.24 -5.70
CA LEU A 98 -6.74 -19.28 -5.67
C LEU A 98 -7.05 -20.38 -6.71
N SER A 99 -6.01 -20.93 -7.33
CA SER A 99 -6.13 -22.08 -8.24
C SER A 99 -6.50 -23.36 -7.51
N SER A 100 -6.19 -23.45 -6.20
CA SER A 100 -6.53 -24.56 -5.33
C SER A 100 -6.55 -24.13 -3.86
N GLY A 101 -7.37 -24.77 -3.04
CA GLY A 101 -7.50 -24.48 -1.61
C GLY A 101 -8.26 -23.20 -1.33
N SER A 102 -8.11 -22.68 -0.13
CA SER A 102 -8.71 -21.43 0.31
C SER A 102 -7.70 -20.59 1.10
N TRP A 103 -7.95 -19.28 1.21
CA TRP A 103 -7.14 -18.43 2.10
C TRP A 103 -7.30 -18.79 3.56
N ASP A 104 -8.44 -19.37 3.97
CA ASP A 104 -8.63 -19.84 5.34
C ASP A 104 -7.66 -21.00 5.68
N ASP A 105 -7.29 -21.83 4.69
CA ASP A 105 -6.34 -22.94 4.86
C ASP A 105 -4.87 -22.49 4.68
N LEU A 106 -4.60 -21.54 3.78
CA LEU A 106 -3.24 -21.16 3.41
C LEU A 106 -2.66 -20.01 4.23
N LYS A 107 -3.50 -19.27 4.93
CA LYS A 107 -3.18 -18.01 5.61
C LYS A 107 -1.94 -18.11 6.48
N GLU A 108 -1.89 -19.06 7.41
CA GLU A 108 -0.80 -19.17 8.38
C GLU A 108 0.49 -19.65 7.68
N SER A 109 0.42 -20.68 6.85
CA SER A 109 1.60 -21.20 6.14
C SER A 109 2.20 -20.20 5.17
N TYR A 110 1.38 -19.35 4.58
CA TYR A 110 1.88 -18.28 3.72
C TYR A 110 2.46 -17.10 4.52
N ALA A 111 1.88 -16.79 5.67
CA ALA A 111 2.46 -15.82 6.61
C ALA A 111 3.84 -16.27 7.11
N ASP A 112 3.99 -17.55 7.45
CA ASP A 112 5.30 -18.13 7.82
C ASP A 112 6.33 -17.97 6.71
N ARG A 113 5.97 -18.25 5.45
CA ARG A 113 6.83 -18.02 4.28
C ARG A 113 7.25 -16.55 4.13
N VAL A 114 6.33 -15.62 4.37
CA VAL A 114 6.63 -14.18 4.37
C VAL A 114 7.69 -13.85 5.41
N ILE A 115 7.54 -14.34 6.64
CA ILE A 115 8.50 -14.11 7.72
C ILE A 115 9.84 -14.80 7.44
N GLU A 116 9.85 -16.03 6.92
CA GLU A 116 11.06 -16.73 6.50
C GLU A 116 11.81 -15.96 5.39
N THR A 117 11.08 -15.42 4.43
CA THR A 117 11.68 -14.60 3.36
C THR A 117 12.27 -13.31 3.94
N LEU A 118 11.56 -12.64 4.83
CA LEU A 118 12.05 -11.44 5.52
C LEU A 118 13.31 -11.74 6.37
N ALA A 119 13.36 -12.89 7.02
CA ALA A 119 14.49 -13.31 7.85
C ALA A 119 15.82 -13.45 7.06
N ARG A 120 15.77 -13.63 5.75
CA ARG A 120 16.98 -13.61 4.90
C ARG A 120 17.66 -12.25 4.90
N TYR A 121 16.90 -11.17 5.14
CA TYR A 121 17.36 -9.78 5.14
C TYR A 121 17.47 -9.18 6.55
N ALA A 122 16.63 -9.63 7.47
CA ALA A 122 16.61 -9.24 8.89
C ALA A 122 16.46 -10.48 9.79
N PRO A 123 17.57 -11.17 10.12
CA PRO A 123 17.54 -12.50 10.76
C PRO A 123 16.94 -12.53 12.15
N ASN A 124 16.91 -11.41 12.87
CA ASN A 124 16.35 -11.32 14.20
C ASN A 124 14.80 -11.26 14.20
N VAL A 125 14.17 -10.93 13.08
CA VAL A 125 12.72 -10.70 13.03
C VAL A 125 11.89 -11.87 13.55
N PRO A 126 12.14 -13.14 13.17
CA PRO A 126 11.32 -14.24 13.69
C PRO A 126 11.32 -14.33 15.23
N GLY A 127 12.47 -14.07 15.86
CA GLY A 127 12.60 -14.06 17.33
C GLY A 127 12.06 -12.78 17.99
N ALA A 128 11.92 -11.71 17.23
CA ALA A 128 11.44 -10.43 17.71
C ALA A 128 9.90 -10.31 17.69
N ILE A 129 9.19 -11.16 16.96
CA ILE A 129 7.73 -11.11 16.85
C ILE A 129 7.08 -11.51 18.17
N LEU A 130 6.34 -10.60 18.78
CA LEU A 130 5.52 -10.82 19.97
C LEU A 130 4.10 -11.26 19.64
N ALA A 131 3.56 -10.71 18.56
CA ALA A 131 2.23 -11.04 18.02
C ALA A 131 2.16 -10.64 16.56
N GLN A 132 1.32 -11.32 15.79
CA GLN A 132 1.06 -10.98 14.40
C GLN A 132 -0.43 -10.99 14.07
N GLN A 133 -0.81 -10.13 13.14
CA GLN A 133 -2.13 -10.14 12.52
C GLN A 133 -1.95 -10.29 11.01
N VAL A 134 -2.52 -11.33 10.46
CA VAL A 134 -2.50 -11.61 9.02
C VAL A 134 -3.85 -11.25 8.42
N LEU A 135 -3.85 -10.46 7.35
CA LEU A 135 -5.03 -10.06 6.60
C LEU A 135 -4.84 -10.48 5.14
N THR A 136 -5.44 -11.59 4.76
CA THR A 136 -5.49 -12.07 3.39
C THR A 136 -6.42 -11.20 2.54
N PRO A 137 -6.41 -11.27 1.20
CA PRO A 137 -7.41 -10.61 0.36
C PRO A 137 -8.85 -10.95 0.78
N LEU A 138 -9.10 -12.20 1.18
CA LEU A 138 -10.40 -12.63 1.66
C LEU A 138 -10.78 -11.98 3.02
N ASP A 139 -9.80 -11.82 3.93
CA ASP A 139 -10.02 -11.09 5.18
C ASP A 139 -10.30 -9.60 4.94
N LEU A 140 -9.61 -8.99 3.98
CA LEU A 140 -9.82 -7.58 3.60
C LEU A 140 -11.23 -7.37 3.06
N GLU A 141 -11.74 -8.28 2.26
CA GLU A 141 -13.14 -8.23 1.80
C GLU A 141 -14.12 -8.44 2.97
N ARG A 142 -13.94 -9.49 3.77
CA ARG A 142 -14.83 -9.82 4.89
C ARG A 142 -14.90 -8.73 5.96
N ARG A 143 -13.77 -8.09 6.26
CA ARG A 143 -13.66 -7.10 7.35
C ARG A 143 -13.96 -5.68 6.92
N PHE A 144 -13.59 -5.31 5.72
CA PHE A 144 -13.62 -3.92 5.25
C PHE A 144 -14.53 -3.70 4.03
N GLY A 145 -15.13 -4.76 3.50
CA GLY A 145 -15.99 -4.67 2.30
C GLY A 145 -15.20 -4.30 1.02
N LEU A 146 -13.89 -4.54 1.01
CA LEU A 146 -13.07 -4.30 -0.17
C LEU A 146 -13.32 -5.45 -1.16
N THR A 147 -13.97 -5.17 -2.27
CA THR A 147 -14.27 -6.18 -3.29
C THR A 147 -12.99 -6.90 -3.69
N GLU A 148 -12.98 -8.24 -3.56
CA GLU A 148 -11.81 -9.10 -3.79
C GLU A 148 -10.54 -8.65 -3.04
N GLY A 149 -10.70 -7.97 -1.90
CA GLY A 149 -9.60 -7.48 -1.07
C GLY A 149 -8.75 -6.39 -1.71
N HIS A 150 -9.21 -5.77 -2.80
CA HIS A 150 -8.38 -4.84 -3.56
C HIS A 150 -8.40 -3.43 -2.97
N GLN A 151 -7.29 -3.00 -2.36
CA GLN A 151 -7.15 -1.70 -1.69
C GLN A 151 -7.32 -0.47 -2.59
N SER A 152 -7.10 -0.62 -3.90
CA SER A 152 -7.32 0.46 -4.88
C SER A 152 -8.71 0.39 -5.55
N HIS A 153 -9.62 -0.47 -5.07
CA HIS A 153 -10.95 -0.67 -5.64
C HIS A 153 -10.94 -0.97 -7.15
N GLY A 154 -10.00 -1.79 -7.57
CA GLY A 154 -9.78 -2.24 -8.94
C GLY A 154 -8.32 -2.15 -9.36
N GLU A 155 -7.94 -3.05 -10.25
CA GLU A 155 -6.61 -3.13 -10.83
C GLU A 155 -6.14 -1.77 -11.36
N MET A 156 -4.86 -1.47 -11.15
CA MET A 156 -4.22 -0.23 -11.60
C MET A 156 -3.56 -0.43 -12.99
N GLY A 157 -4.20 -1.19 -13.85
CA GLY A 157 -3.77 -1.41 -15.23
C GLY A 157 -4.05 -0.22 -16.16
N PRO A 158 -3.36 -0.12 -17.31
CA PRO A 158 -3.48 1.01 -18.22
C PRO A 158 -4.91 1.28 -18.71
N ASP A 159 -5.75 0.25 -18.81
CA ASP A 159 -7.15 0.33 -19.18
C ASP A 159 -8.10 0.68 -18.04
N GLN A 160 -7.60 0.78 -16.81
CA GLN A 160 -8.34 1.14 -15.59
C GLN A 160 -7.66 2.26 -14.79
N PHE A 161 -6.74 3.00 -15.37
CA PHE A 161 -6.00 4.06 -14.70
C PHE A 161 -6.47 5.45 -15.16
N PHE A 162 -6.13 6.50 -14.46
CA PHE A 162 -6.45 7.89 -14.77
C PHE A 162 -7.94 8.09 -15.13
N SER A 163 -8.21 8.59 -16.34
CA SER A 163 -9.54 8.95 -16.81
C SER A 163 -10.47 7.76 -17.08
N PHE A 164 -9.96 6.54 -17.02
CA PHE A 164 -10.76 5.33 -17.10
C PHE A 164 -11.38 4.91 -15.76
N ARG A 165 -10.99 5.55 -14.65
CA ARG A 165 -11.56 5.26 -13.32
C ARG A 165 -12.71 6.19 -12.97
N PRO A 166 -13.80 5.69 -12.34
CA PRO A 166 -14.10 4.28 -11.99
C PRO A 166 -14.41 3.42 -13.20
N VAL A 167 -14.95 4.04 -14.26
CA VAL A 167 -15.21 3.46 -15.59
C VAL A 167 -15.15 4.58 -16.63
N PRO A 168 -14.89 4.30 -17.91
CA PRO A 168 -14.82 5.30 -18.96
C PRO A 168 -16.05 6.22 -18.97
N GLY A 169 -15.80 7.53 -19.04
CA GLY A 169 -16.84 8.57 -19.04
C GLY A 169 -17.30 9.04 -17.66
N TRP A 170 -16.81 8.45 -16.56
CA TRP A 170 -17.23 8.79 -15.19
C TRP A 170 -16.08 9.31 -14.31
N SER A 171 -14.99 9.75 -14.90
CA SER A 171 -13.80 10.24 -14.18
C SER A 171 -13.98 11.62 -13.52
N ASN A 172 -15.13 12.26 -13.68
CA ASN A 172 -15.42 13.60 -13.18
C ASN A 172 -16.02 13.61 -11.76
N TYR A 173 -15.92 12.52 -11.02
CA TYR A 173 -16.40 12.32 -9.63
C TYR A 173 -17.93 12.35 -9.45
N ARG A 174 -18.71 12.82 -10.41
CA ARG A 174 -20.18 12.84 -10.35
C ARG A 174 -20.76 11.48 -10.70
N MET A 175 -21.75 11.05 -9.92
CA MET A 175 -22.49 9.81 -10.18
C MET A 175 -23.83 10.10 -10.87
N PRO A 176 -24.50 9.05 -11.42
CA PRO A 176 -25.83 9.22 -12.06
C PRO A 176 -26.88 9.82 -11.14
N LEU A 177 -26.78 9.56 -9.82
CA LEU A 177 -27.65 10.15 -8.82
C LEU A 177 -27.22 11.60 -8.53
N LYS A 178 -28.15 12.54 -8.64
CA LYS A 178 -27.90 13.94 -8.32
C LYS A 178 -27.44 14.09 -6.87
N GLY A 179 -26.34 14.80 -6.65
CA GLY A 179 -25.76 15.03 -5.33
C GLY A 179 -24.87 13.89 -4.81
N LEU A 180 -24.70 12.81 -5.56
CA LEU A 180 -23.77 11.73 -5.22
C LEU A 180 -22.43 11.90 -5.94
N TYR A 181 -21.35 11.84 -5.16
CA TYR A 181 -19.97 11.96 -5.63
C TYR A 181 -19.13 10.79 -5.13
N LEU A 182 -18.16 10.35 -5.94
CA LEU A 182 -17.13 9.41 -5.51
C LEU A 182 -15.79 10.12 -5.34
N CYS A 183 -15.05 9.78 -4.28
CA CYS A 183 -13.80 10.43 -3.92
C CYS A 183 -12.83 9.48 -3.21
N GLY A 184 -12.51 8.37 -3.81
CA GLY A 184 -11.59 7.37 -3.22
C GLY A 184 -10.64 6.80 -4.25
N ALA A 185 -9.85 5.80 -3.86
CA ALA A 185 -8.88 5.13 -4.73
C ALA A 185 -9.50 4.56 -6.01
N GLY A 186 -10.80 4.25 -5.99
CA GLY A 186 -11.56 3.80 -7.15
C GLY A 186 -11.86 4.88 -8.19
N THR A 187 -11.52 6.16 -7.96
CA THR A 187 -11.76 7.27 -8.89
C THR A 187 -10.47 7.83 -9.48
N HIS A 188 -10.59 8.71 -10.47
CA HIS A 188 -9.45 9.44 -11.06
C HIS A 188 -8.62 10.16 -9.97
N PRO A 189 -7.29 10.16 -10.00
CA PRO A 189 -6.40 9.41 -10.91
C PRO A 189 -6.15 7.97 -10.49
N GLY A 190 -6.61 7.51 -9.34
CA GLY A 190 -6.39 6.20 -8.77
C GLY A 190 -5.87 6.25 -7.34
N GLY A 191 -5.47 5.10 -6.77
CA GLY A 191 -4.86 4.97 -5.45
C GLY A 191 -3.43 5.51 -5.38
N GLY A 192 -2.76 5.33 -4.23
CA GLY A 192 -1.36 5.74 -4.01
C GLY A 192 -1.16 6.72 -2.85
N VAL A 193 -2.14 6.85 -1.96
CA VAL A 193 -2.06 7.67 -0.72
C VAL A 193 -1.75 9.16 -1.00
N MET A 194 -2.08 9.63 -2.19
CA MET A 194 -1.77 11.01 -2.65
C MET A 194 -2.86 12.04 -2.30
N GLY A 195 -4.04 11.61 -1.82
CA GLY A 195 -5.17 12.48 -1.50
C GLY A 195 -5.88 13.10 -2.72
N ALA A 196 -5.36 12.98 -3.92
CA ALA A 196 -5.89 13.64 -5.12
C ALA A 196 -7.36 13.28 -5.44
N PRO A 197 -7.81 12.02 -5.37
CA PRO A 197 -9.21 11.68 -5.60
C PRO A 197 -10.15 12.38 -4.61
N GLY A 198 -9.77 12.45 -3.34
CA GLY A 198 -10.53 13.13 -2.29
C GLY A 198 -10.61 14.63 -2.53
N TYR A 199 -9.49 15.27 -2.78
CA TYR A 199 -9.41 16.70 -3.09
C TYR A 199 -10.27 17.08 -4.30
N ASN A 200 -10.10 16.35 -5.41
CA ASN A 200 -10.83 16.63 -6.65
C ASN A 200 -12.34 16.36 -6.50
N GLY A 201 -12.72 15.28 -5.82
CA GLY A 201 -14.11 14.95 -5.56
C GLY A 201 -14.81 16.01 -4.69
N ALA A 202 -14.16 16.44 -3.61
CA ALA A 202 -14.67 17.50 -2.73
C ALA A 202 -14.82 18.83 -3.50
N ARG A 203 -13.83 19.21 -4.31
CA ARG A 203 -13.90 20.40 -5.16
C ARG A 203 -15.07 20.34 -6.13
N THR A 204 -15.26 19.20 -6.79
CA THR A 204 -16.39 18.99 -7.71
C THR A 204 -17.75 19.11 -7.01
N ALA A 205 -17.85 18.58 -5.80
CA ALA A 205 -19.07 18.68 -4.98
C ALA A 205 -19.38 20.13 -4.59
N LEU A 206 -18.37 20.88 -4.10
CA LEU A 206 -18.49 22.29 -3.74
C LEU A 206 -18.88 23.18 -4.93
N GLU A 207 -18.23 23.02 -6.08
CA GLU A 207 -18.57 23.74 -7.31
C GLU A 207 -20.02 23.46 -7.74
N SER A 208 -20.49 22.24 -7.57
CA SER A 208 -21.88 21.84 -7.89
C SER A 208 -22.90 22.43 -6.93
N ALA A 209 -22.50 22.71 -5.69
CA ALA A 209 -23.33 23.36 -4.67
C ALA A 209 -23.31 24.90 -4.80
N GLY A 210 -22.63 25.48 -5.77
CA GLY A 210 -22.49 26.93 -5.93
C GLY A 210 -21.54 27.58 -4.92
N ALA A 211 -20.75 26.80 -4.20
CA ALA A 211 -19.75 27.34 -3.28
C ALA A 211 -18.59 27.98 -4.05
N ARG A 212 -18.09 29.12 -3.56
CA ARG A 212 -16.87 29.73 -4.11
C ARG A 212 -15.70 28.75 -3.96
N ARG A 213 -14.83 28.73 -4.95
CA ARG A 213 -13.58 27.96 -4.89
C ARG A 213 -12.84 28.32 -3.60
N PRO A 214 -12.45 27.32 -2.76
CA PRO A 214 -11.46 27.60 -1.72
C PRO A 214 -10.21 28.17 -2.40
N ALA A 215 -9.60 29.19 -1.82
CA ALA A 215 -8.28 29.61 -2.24
C ALA A 215 -7.37 28.38 -2.24
N ALA A 216 -6.51 28.23 -3.25
CA ALA A 216 -5.59 27.11 -3.34
C ALA A 216 -4.86 26.99 -1.99
N LEU A 217 -5.08 25.87 -1.28
CA LEU A 217 -4.28 25.56 -0.10
C LEU A 217 -2.85 25.48 -0.58
N GLY A 218 -1.99 26.33 -0.07
CA GLY A 218 -0.62 26.52 -0.48
C GLY A 218 0.32 25.36 -0.11
N PHE A 219 -0.07 24.13 -0.42
CA PHE A 219 0.79 22.95 -0.23
C PHE A 219 2.03 22.95 -1.15
N ALA A 220 2.09 23.87 -2.13
CA ALA A 220 3.24 23.94 -3.05
C ALA A 220 4.38 24.81 -2.53
N SER A 221 4.18 25.74 -1.57
CA SER A 221 5.24 26.65 -1.12
C SER A 221 6.11 26.06 -0.01
N GLU A 222 5.52 25.35 0.95
CA GLU A 222 6.30 24.78 2.05
C GLU A 222 7.16 23.57 1.63
N ALA A 223 6.68 22.76 0.69
CA ALA A 223 7.49 21.65 0.16
C ALA A 223 8.68 22.14 -0.68
N ALA A 224 8.55 23.24 -1.39
CA ALA A 224 9.63 23.83 -2.17
C ALA A 224 10.70 24.50 -1.28
N GLU A 225 10.30 25.14 -0.19
CA GLU A 225 11.23 25.73 0.77
C GLU A 225 12.01 24.67 1.56
N THR A 226 11.35 23.54 1.92
CA THR A 226 12.00 22.42 2.61
C THR A 226 12.97 21.68 1.70
N MET A 227 12.70 21.56 0.40
CA MET A 227 13.62 20.94 -0.57
C MET A 227 14.76 21.87 -0.96
N GLY A 228 14.55 23.19 -1.01
CA GLY A 228 15.59 24.19 -1.27
C GLY A 228 16.68 24.25 -0.19
N GLY A 229 16.29 24.04 1.07
CA GLY A 229 17.25 24.02 2.20
C GLY A 229 18.14 22.79 2.29
N LEU A 230 17.81 21.70 1.60
CA LEU A 230 18.61 20.46 1.59
C LEU A 230 19.74 20.48 0.53
N THR A 231 19.66 21.33 -0.48
CA THR A 231 20.69 21.44 -1.52
C THR A 231 21.87 22.33 -1.15
N GLU A 232 21.72 23.21 -0.16
CA GLU A 232 22.81 24.08 0.29
C GLU A 232 23.73 23.42 1.34
N SER A 233 23.36 22.29 1.94
CA SER A 233 24.16 21.61 2.98
C SER A 233 25.06 20.47 2.47
N THR A 234 24.96 20.09 1.18
CA THR A 234 25.86 19.10 0.57
C THR A 234 26.82 19.83 -0.38
N GLY A 235 27.91 20.40 0.17
CA GLY A 235 28.97 21.03 -0.59
C GLY A 235 29.72 20.04 -1.51
N LEU A 236 29.13 19.70 -2.63
CA LEU A 236 29.78 19.05 -3.75
C LEU A 236 29.86 20.11 -4.87
N ALA A 237 31.00 20.76 -4.95
CA ALA A 237 31.39 21.59 -6.11
C ALA A 237 31.79 20.67 -7.30
N PRO A 238 31.73 21.17 -8.55
CA PRO A 238 31.85 20.42 -9.80
C PRO A 238 33.18 19.72 -10.01
#